data_a3cbabde6b9de5fa8eb4aecfafb22784
#
_entry.id   a3cbabde6b9de5fa8eb4aecfafb22784
#
_cell.length_a   1.000
_cell.length_b   1.000
_cell.length_c   1.000
_cell.angle_alpha   90.00
_cell.angle_beta   90.00
_cell.angle_gamma   90.00
#
_symmetry.space_group_name_H-M   'P 1'
#
loop_
_entity.id
_entity.type
_entity.pdbx_description
1 polymer ?
#
loop_
_entity_poly.entity_id
_entity_poly.type
_entity_poly.pdbx_seq_one_letter_code
_entity_poly.pdbx_strand_id
1 'polypeptide(L)'
;GFIFQQYNLLPMLNVWENIILPVKMDGVKADRKYLGEVTSMLGLADKQERLPEELSGGQQQRVAIARALAAKPAIVLADEPTGNLDSRTSQDVLGLLKITGEKYSQTILMITHNEEIAQLADRIVRIEDGKIVGR
;
A
#
# COMPACT_ATOMS: atom_id res chain seq x y z
N GLY A 1 -5.41 -7.82 0.96
CA GLY A 1 -4.92 -6.71 0.16
C GLY A 1 -3.53 -6.94 -0.38
N PHE A 2 -3.32 -6.50 -1.60
CA PHE A 2 -2.02 -6.63 -2.27
C PHE A 2 -1.45 -5.26 -2.63
N ILE A 3 -0.16 -5.09 -2.36
CA ILE A 3 0.62 -3.93 -2.79
C ILE A 3 1.82 -4.46 -3.56
N PHE A 4 2.00 -3.99 -4.80
CA PHE A 4 3.04 -4.47 -5.70
C PHE A 4 4.13 -3.42 -5.92
N GLN A 5 5.30 -3.86 -6.38
CA GLN A 5 6.39 -2.97 -6.80
C GLN A 5 5.94 -2.05 -7.94
N GLN A 6 5.23 -2.61 -8.91
CA GLN A 6 4.51 -1.85 -9.92
C GLN A 6 3.11 -1.56 -9.37
N TYR A 7 2.70 -0.32 -9.41
CA TYR A 7 1.51 0.13 -8.68
C TYR A 7 0.20 -0.46 -9.20
N ASN A 8 0.18 -0.87 -10.45
CA ASN A 8 -0.96 -1.52 -11.11
C ASN A 8 -2.26 -0.72 -11.03
N LEU A 9 -2.14 0.61 -11.08
CA LEU A 9 -3.31 1.47 -11.16
C LEU A 9 -3.87 1.45 -12.58
N LEU A 10 -5.19 1.53 -12.70
CA LEU A 10 -5.83 1.64 -14.01
C LEU A 10 -5.71 3.10 -14.49
N PRO A 11 -5.03 3.33 -15.62
CA PRO A 11 -4.69 4.70 -16.04
C PRO A 11 -5.89 5.56 -16.46
N MET A 12 -7.01 4.93 -16.82
CA MET A 12 -8.23 5.64 -17.20
C MET A 12 -9.12 6.01 -16.02
N LEU A 13 -8.81 5.51 -14.82
CA LEU A 13 -9.56 5.79 -13.60
C LEU A 13 -8.82 6.82 -12.76
N ASN A 14 -9.55 7.70 -12.09
CA ASN A 14 -8.94 8.64 -11.15
C ASN A 14 -8.53 7.93 -9.85
N VAL A 15 -7.95 8.69 -8.93
CA VAL A 15 -7.48 8.17 -7.63
C VAL A 15 -8.62 7.47 -6.87
N TRP A 16 -9.74 8.16 -6.70
CA TRP A 16 -10.89 7.60 -5.97
C TRP A 16 -11.41 6.32 -6.61
N GLU A 17 -11.57 6.32 -7.91
CA GLU A 17 -12.05 5.15 -8.67
C GLU A 17 -11.10 3.96 -8.54
N ASN A 18 -9.78 4.19 -8.58
CA ASN A 18 -8.79 3.13 -8.34
C ASN A 18 -8.91 2.56 -6.93
N ILE A 19 -9.07 3.41 -5.93
CA ILE A 19 -9.16 3.00 -4.53
C ILE A 19 -10.38 2.11 -4.28
N ILE A 20 -11.54 2.50 -4.79
CA ILE A 20 -12.79 1.78 -4.50
C ILE A 20 -13.05 0.58 -5.43
N LEU A 21 -12.25 0.42 -6.46
CA LEU A 21 -12.49 -0.61 -7.47
C LEU A 21 -12.68 -2.02 -6.88
N PRO A 22 -11.82 -2.52 -5.97
CA PRO A 22 -12.00 -3.87 -5.42
C PRO A 22 -13.32 -4.03 -4.67
N VAL A 23 -13.71 -3.07 -3.84
CA VAL A 23 -14.97 -3.15 -3.09
C VAL A 23 -16.17 -3.03 -4.00
N LYS A 24 -16.07 -2.21 -5.04
CA LYS A 24 -17.13 -2.06 -6.04
C LYS A 24 -17.34 -3.35 -6.83
N MET A 25 -16.26 -4.03 -7.20
CA MET A 25 -16.30 -5.32 -7.90
C MET A 25 -16.95 -6.41 -7.06
N ASP A 26 -16.77 -6.37 -5.74
CA ASP A 26 -17.39 -7.29 -4.81
C ASP A 26 -18.86 -6.93 -4.50
N GLY A 27 -19.39 -5.88 -5.13
CA GLY A 27 -20.76 -5.44 -4.90
C GLY A 27 -20.97 -4.74 -3.56
N VAL A 28 -19.90 -4.39 -2.87
CA VAL A 28 -19.94 -3.73 -1.57
C VAL A 28 -19.90 -2.22 -1.76
N LYS A 29 -20.68 -1.49 -0.98
CA LYS A 29 -20.65 -0.04 -0.99
C LYS A 29 -19.42 0.48 -0.26
N ALA A 30 -18.71 1.45 -0.86
CA ALA A 30 -17.53 2.05 -0.25
C ALA A 30 -17.89 2.78 1.04
N ASP A 31 -17.10 2.56 2.09
CA ASP A 31 -17.23 3.28 3.36
C ASP A 31 -16.51 4.63 3.24
N ARG A 32 -17.27 5.68 2.92
CA ARG A 32 -16.72 7.01 2.64
C ARG A 32 -16.04 7.64 3.84
N LYS A 33 -16.53 7.40 5.05
CA LYS A 33 -15.91 7.94 6.26
C LYS A 33 -14.54 7.31 6.50
N TYR A 34 -14.46 6.00 6.42
CA TYR A 34 -13.22 5.25 6.57
C TYR A 34 -12.20 5.64 5.49
N LEU A 35 -12.62 5.66 4.23
CA LEU A 35 -11.74 6.02 3.13
C LEU A 35 -11.32 7.48 3.14
N GLY A 36 -12.18 8.38 3.63
CA GLY A 36 -11.80 9.76 3.87
C GLY A 36 -10.64 9.87 4.86
N GLU A 37 -10.68 9.08 5.92
CA GLU A 37 -9.61 9.01 6.92
C GLU A 37 -8.33 8.42 6.32
N VAL A 38 -8.44 7.30 5.60
CA VAL A 38 -7.32 6.63 4.94
C VAL A 38 -6.63 7.57 3.95
N THR A 39 -7.40 8.21 3.06
CA THR A 39 -6.85 9.12 2.06
C THR A 39 -6.19 10.34 2.68
N SER A 40 -6.75 10.85 3.78
CA SER A 40 -6.13 11.95 4.54
C SER A 40 -4.79 11.54 5.13
N MET A 41 -4.71 10.37 5.75
CA MET A 41 -3.47 9.84 6.31
C MET A 41 -2.38 9.65 5.24
N LEU A 42 -2.78 9.28 4.04
CA LEU A 42 -1.87 9.05 2.93
C LEU A 42 -1.57 10.32 2.10
N GLY A 43 -2.12 11.47 2.50
CA GLY A 43 -1.90 12.72 1.79
C GLY A 43 -2.58 12.80 0.43
N LEU A 44 -3.69 12.09 0.25
CA LEU A 44 -4.39 12.00 -1.02
C LEU A 44 -5.75 12.71 -1.02
N ALA A 45 -6.16 13.32 0.08
CA ALA A 45 -7.49 13.89 0.22
C ALA A 45 -7.84 14.93 -0.86
N ASP A 46 -6.84 15.71 -1.28
CA ASP A 46 -6.99 16.75 -2.31
C ASP A 46 -6.65 16.27 -3.72
N LYS A 47 -6.41 14.97 -3.92
CA LYS A 47 -5.96 14.39 -5.19
C LYS A 47 -6.92 13.34 -5.77
N GLN A 48 -8.11 13.23 -5.21
CA GLN A 48 -9.04 12.13 -5.53
C GLN A 48 -9.50 12.14 -7.00
N GLU A 49 -9.52 13.29 -7.64
CA GLU A 49 -9.95 13.42 -9.04
C GLU A 49 -8.80 13.34 -10.05
N ARG A 50 -7.56 13.19 -9.58
CA ARG A 50 -6.39 13.09 -10.46
C ARG A 50 -6.27 11.72 -11.09
N LEU A 51 -5.72 11.68 -12.31
CA LEU A 51 -5.36 10.44 -12.99
C LEU A 51 -3.97 9.99 -12.54
N PRO A 52 -3.66 8.68 -12.62
CA PRO A 52 -2.33 8.18 -12.23
C PRO A 52 -1.17 8.91 -12.90
N GLU A 53 -1.30 9.27 -14.18
CA GLU A 53 -0.24 9.98 -14.93
C GLU A 53 0.09 11.37 -14.35
N GLU A 54 -0.82 11.93 -13.56
CA GLU A 54 -0.63 13.24 -12.91
C GLU A 54 0.06 13.12 -11.54
N LEU A 55 0.41 11.90 -11.13
CA LEU A 55 0.98 11.62 -9.81
C LEU A 55 2.43 11.17 -9.90
N SER A 56 3.22 11.50 -8.86
CA SER A 56 4.55 10.92 -8.70
C SER A 56 4.47 9.42 -8.40
N GLY A 57 5.60 8.71 -8.51
CA GLY A 57 5.66 7.30 -8.16
C GLY A 57 5.23 7.01 -6.72
N GLY A 58 5.71 7.84 -5.78
CA GLY A 58 5.32 7.71 -4.37
C GLY A 58 3.83 7.95 -4.15
N GLN A 59 3.25 8.92 -4.83
CA GLN A 59 1.81 9.17 -4.77
C GLN A 59 1.02 8.01 -5.36
N GLN A 60 1.46 7.46 -6.49
CA GLN A 60 0.81 6.28 -7.08
C GLN A 60 0.84 5.08 -6.12
N GLN A 61 1.98 4.87 -5.44
CA GLN A 61 2.07 3.79 -4.46
C GLN A 61 1.16 4.04 -3.26
N ARG A 62 1.00 5.27 -2.83
CA ARG A 62 0.03 5.61 -1.77
C ARG A 62 -1.41 5.31 -2.19
N VAL A 63 -1.75 5.54 -3.45
CA VAL A 63 -3.05 5.15 -4.00
C VAL A 63 -3.21 3.62 -3.95
N ALA A 64 -2.17 2.88 -4.31
CA ALA A 64 -2.18 1.41 -4.24
C ALA A 64 -2.36 0.92 -2.80
N ILE A 65 -1.73 1.60 -1.83
CA ILE A 65 -1.93 1.30 -0.40
C ILE A 65 -3.39 1.54 0.00
N ALA A 66 -3.95 2.68 -0.35
CA ALA A 66 -5.34 3.00 -0.06
C ALA A 66 -6.30 1.96 -0.67
N ARG A 67 -6.03 1.54 -1.90
CA ARG A 67 -6.80 0.49 -2.58
C ARG A 67 -6.73 -0.83 -1.81
N ALA A 68 -5.54 -1.22 -1.34
CA ALA A 68 -5.36 -2.44 -0.56
C ALA A 68 -6.14 -2.36 0.76
N LEU A 69 -6.22 -1.18 1.38
CA LEU A 69 -6.92 -0.97 2.64
C LEU A 69 -8.43 -0.83 2.48
N ALA A 70 -8.92 -0.55 1.29
CA ALA A 70 -10.33 -0.20 1.05
C ALA A 70 -11.30 -1.31 1.47
N ALA A 71 -10.91 -2.56 1.33
CA ALA A 71 -11.72 -3.73 1.73
C ALA A 71 -11.59 -4.08 3.21
N LYS A 72 -10.84 -3.30 3.99
CA LYS A 72 -10.58 -3.54 5.42
C LYS A 72 -10.01 -4.94 5.68
N PRO A 73 -8.93 -5.35 4.98
CA PRO A 73 -8.38 -6.69 5.12
C PRO A 73 -7.68 -6.87 6.46
N ALA A 74 -7.65 -8.11 6.97
CA ALA A 74 -6.86 -8.45 8.15
C ALA A 74 -5.36 -8.55 7.82
N ILE A 75 -5.04 -8.93 6.58
CA ILE A 75 -3.67 -9.13 6.12
C ILE A 75 -3.43 -8.32 4.83
N VAL A 76 -2.31 -7.62 4.78
CA VAL A 76 -1.84 -6.91 3.59
C VAL A 76 -0.53 -7.55 3.16
N LEU A 77 -0.47 -7.99 1.92
CA LEU A 77 0.73 -8.55 1.31
C LEU A 77 1.41 -7.47 0.46
N ALA A 78 2.63 -7.13 0.81
CA ALA A 78 3.39 -6.09 0.11
C ALA A 78 4.64 -6.72 -0.50
N ASP A 79 4.70 -6.76 -1.83
CA ASP A 79 5.80 -7.37 -2.58
C ASP A 79 6.70 -6.27 -3.13
N GLU A 80 7.87 -6.10 -2.50
CA GLU A 80 8.83 -5.05 -2.86
C GLU A 80 8.16 -3.68 -3.05
N PRO A 81 7.37 -3.20 -2.07
CA PRO A 81 6.45 -2.07 -2.31
C PRO A 81 7.14 -0.76 -2.66
N THR A 82 8.44 -0.64 -2.41
CA THR A 82 9.21 0.56 -2.70
C THR A 82 10.33 0.35 -3.71
N GLY A 83 10.29 -0.79 -4.44
CA GLY A 83 11.36 -1.17 -5.35
C GLY A 83 11.61 -0.18 -6.48
N ASN A 84 10.61 0.61 -6.88
CA ASN A 84 10.73 1.61 -7.95
C ASN A 84 10.89 3.04 -7.44
N LEU A 85 11.10 3.23 -6.14
CA LEU A 85 11.16 4.54 -5.50
C LEU A 85 12.57 4.85 -5.02
N ASP A 86 12.93 6.14 -4.98
CA ASP A 86 14.17 6.58 -4.35
C ASP A 86 14.12 6.36 -2.84
N SER A 87 15.27 6.48 -2.16
CA SER A 87 15.39 6.17 -0.74
C SER A 87 14.48 7.00 0.16
N ARG A 88 14.38 8.31 -0.13
CA ARG A 88 13.57 9.22 0.68
C ARG A 88 12.09 8.94 0.53
N THR A 89 11.63 8.80 -0.70
CA THR A 89 10.24 8.47 -1.00
C THR A 89 9.87 7.09 -0.44
N SER A 90 10.81 6.13 -0.53
CA SER A 90 10.62 4.79 0.05
C SER A 90 10.37 4.85 1.54
N GLN A 91 11.17 5.63 2.28
CA GLN A 91 10.98 5.77 3.72
C GLN A 91 9.65 6.41 4.07
N ASP A 92 9.22 7.42 3.32
CA ASP A 92 7.94 8.07 3.52
C ASP A 92 6.78 7.07 3.31
N VAL A 93 6.82 6.31 2.24
CA VAL A 93 5.78 5.33 1.91
C VAL A 93 5.74 4.20 2.96
N LEU A 94 6.90 3.68 3.35
CA LEU A 94 6.99 2.62 4.36
C LEU A 94 6.51 3.10 5.73
N GLY A 95 6.83 4.33 6.09
CA GLY A 95 6.33 4.94 7.33
C GLY A 95 4.81 5.03 7.34
N LEU A 96 4.21 5.44 6.24
CA LEU A 96 2.75 5.50 6.11
C LEU A 96 2.11 4.11 6.17
N LEU A 97 2.72 3.13 5.53
CA LEU A 97 2.24 1.75 5.57
C LEU A 97 2.25 1.21 7.00
N LYS A 98 3.31 1.48 7.75
CA LYS A 98 3.41 1.07 9.14
C LYS A 98 2.35 1.75 10.02
N ILE A 99 2.17 3.05 9.87
CA ILE A 99 1.19 3.83 10.63
C ILE A 99 -0.23 3.33 10.36
N THR A 100 -0.60 3.12 9.10
CA THR A 100 -1.92 2.63 8.74
C THR A 100 -2.15 1.21 9.24
N GLY A 101 -1.13 0.35 9.16
CA GLY A 101 -1.20 -1.02 9.68
C GLY A 101 -1.46 -1.06 11.17
N GLU A 102 -0.78 -0.23 11.94
CA GLU A 102 -0.99 -0.12 13.39
C GLU A 102 -2.37 0.42 13.72
N LYS A 103 -2.78 1.49 13.04
CA LYS A 103 -4.07 2.13 13.30
C LYS A 103 -5.25 1.19 13.04
N TYR A 104 -5.19 0.41 11.96
CA TYR A 104 -6.29 -0.47 11.56
C TYR A 104 -6.08 -1.92 11.97
N SER A 105 -5.11 -2.16 12.84
CA SER A 105 -4.80 -3.51 13.40
C SER A 105 -4.61 -4.55 12.32
N GLN A 106 -3.87 -4.21 11.29
CA GLN A 106 -3.59 -5.09 10.16
C GLN A 106 -2.24 -5.75 10.29
N THR A 107 -2.15 -7.00 9.88
CA THR A 107 -0.88 -7.69 9.71
C THR A 107 -0.34 -7.39 8.32
N ILE A 108 0.89 -6.89 8.26
CA ILE A 108 1.55 -6.60 6.99
C ILE A 108 2.65 -7.64 6.80
N LEU A 109 2.54 -8.40 5.72
CA LEU A 109 3.59 -9.33 5.30
C LEU A 109 4.31 -8.71 4.10
N MET A 110 5.56 -8.31 4.33
CA MET A 110 6.36 -7.64 3.31
C MET A 110 7.45 -8.56 2.78
N ILE A 111 7.58 -8.61 1.47
CA ILE A 111 8.68 -9.30 0.80
C ILE A 111 9.66 -8.23 0.35
N THR A 112 10.93 -8.37 0.74
CA THR A 112 11.98 -7.44 0.34
C THR A 112 13.34 -8.12 0.30
N HIS A 113 14.20 -7.66 -0.60
CA HIS A 113 15.62 -8.02 -0.66
C HIS A 113 16.48 -6.98 0.05
N ASN A 114 15.90 -5.88 0.52
CA ASN A 114 16.63 -4.78 1.15
C ASN A 114 16.67 -4.99 2.66
N GLU A 115 17.89 -5.19 3.19
CA GLU A 115 18.11 -5.43 4.62
C GLU A 115 17.69 -4.24 5.50
N GLU A 116 17.89 -3.01 5.03
CA GLU A 116 17.50 -1.82 5.78
C GLU A 116 15.97 -1.73 5.93
N ILE A 117 15.25 -2.06 4.87
CA ILE A 117 13.79 -2.09 4.89
C ILE A 117 13.30 -3.20 5.80
N ALA A 118 13.96 -4.37 5.77
CA ALA A 118 13.59 -5.49 6.64
C ALA A 118 13.68 -5.13 8.13
N GLN A 119 14.61 -4.25 8.50
CA GLN A 119 14.76 -3.81 9.89
C GLN A 119 13.57 -3.01 10.43
N LEU A 120 12.70 -2.50 9.56
CA LEU A 120 11.50 -1.78 9.98
C LEU A 120 10.38 -2.71 10.48
N ALA A 121 10.50 -4.00 10.22
CA ALA A 121 9.51 -4.99 10.61
C ALA A 121 9.65 -5.37 12.08
N ASP A 122 8.54 -5.79 12.67
CA ASP A 122 8.53 -6.34 14.04
C ASP A 122 9.19 -7.72 14.10
N ARG A 123 9.14 -8.44 12.97
CA ARG A 123 9.72 -9.78 12.86
C ARG A 123 10.24 -9.99 11.44
N ILE A 124 11.41 -10.62 11.34
CA ILE A 124 12.05 -10.95 10.07
C ILE A 124 12.12 -12.46 9.92
N VAL A 125 11.71 -12.96 8.74
CA VAL A 125 11.87 -14.36 8.37
C VAL A 125 12.74 -14.41 7.12
N ARG A 126 13.85 -15.12 7.18
CA ARG A 126 14.75 -15.28 6.04
C ARG A 126 14.44 -16.57 5.31
N ILE A 127 14.42 -16.48 3.97
CA ILE A 127 14.14 -17.63 3.11
C ILE A 127 15.29 -17.77 2.11
N GLU A 128 15.86 -18.97 2.02
CA GLU A 128 16.88 -19.32 1.02
C GLU A 128 16.50 -20.66 0.40
N ASP A 129 16.58 -20.75 -0.93
CA ASP A 129 16.25 -21.97 -1.67
C ASP A 129 14.89 -22.59 -1.30
N GLY A 130 13.91 -21.72 -1.06
CA GLY A 130 12.55 -22.13 -0.71
C GLY A 130 12.36 -22.58 0.74
N LYS A 131 13.39 -22.41 1.59
CA LYS A 131 13.36 -22.84 2.99
C LYS A 131 13.62 -21.69 3.94
N ILE A 132 12.95 -21.72 5.10
CA ILE A 132 13.19 -20.76 6.16
C ILE A 132 14.55 -21.09 6.82
N VAL A 133 15.49 -20.11 6.81
CA VAL A 133 16.84 -20.28 7.34
C VAL A 133 17.13 -19.42 8.58
N GLY A 134 16.20 -18.51 8.95
CA GLY A 134 16.35 -17.66 10.12
C GLY A 134 15.10 -16.85 10.41
N ARG A 135 14.98 -16.40 11.65
CA ARG A 135 13.84 -15.61 12.13
C ARG A 135 14.30 -14.44 12.96
#